data_39aab4122d7b795d63e77272d72c89a2
#
_entry.id   39aab4122d7b795d63e77272d72c89a2
#
_cell.length_a   1.000
_cell.length_b   1.000
_cell.length_c   1.000
_cell.angle_alpha   90.00
_cell.angle_beta   90.00
_cell.angle_gamma   90.00
#
_symmetry.space_group_name_H-M   'P 1'
#
loop_
_entity.id
_entity.type
_entity.pdbx_description
1 polymer ?
#
loop_
_entity_poly.entity_id
_entity_poly.type
_entity_poly.pdbx_seq_one_letter_code
_entity_poly.pdbx_strand_id
1 'polypeptide(L)'
;GEQFLTQPAAMIKPGTPLYGVTDGEDPLRVEVPEFSVRSIRQSTPVPGTTNTLYVTLTANYDLGSQSTITMTGLTGSQTQDTGMLDILDQTSSSCLAGAGIWTQAGDLVLRPGPGGMASGSACRIAFSLQNSDSDQPSPSVQVSAEIKDGSGNAVGEIAQSEMAKPGMELYGVEDGTDPLKVALPEFGIKSIQQSTPVSGANNTLTVTLMANYHLGSGSRVTVSGLMGSQTADAAHLAVESTSDVFGTTGEWMQSSGQLVLHAAASGGMVAGSACVVTFSLQNSATNQASPSVSVSAEIQDGIGNSVGSIAAAAMIKPGNAVYGVAKGADPLE
;
A
#
# COMPACT_ATOMS: atom_id res chain seq x y z
N GLY A 1 66.27 40.21 -38.42
CA GLY A 1 65.78 39.54 -37.23
C GLY A 1 64.58 38.73 -37.60
N GLU A 2 64.70 37.37 -37.71
CA GLU A 2 63.58 36.47 -37.88
C GLU A 2 62.78 36.39 -36.55
N GLN A 3 61.54 36.86 -36.55
CA GLN A 3 60.59 36.59 -35.46
C GLN A 3 60.17 35.14 -35.55
N PHE A 4 60.70 34.28 -34.68
CA PHE A 4 60.15 32.97 -34.44
C PHE A 4 58.77 33.15 -33.75
N LEU A 5 57.71 33.12 -34.57
CA LEU A 5 56.34 32.97 -34.06
C LEU A 5 56.20 31.53 -33.56
N THR A 6 56.34 31.30 -32.26
CA THR A 6 55.96 30.03 -31.64
C THR A 6 54.46 29.84 -31.85
N GLN A 7 54.08 28.83 -32.60
CA GLN A 7 52.65 28.47 -32.71
C GLN A 7 52.15 28.05 -31.34
N PRO A 8 50.93 28.50 -30.93
CA PRO A 8 50.37 28.07 -29.67
C PRO A 8 50.14 26.57 -29.71
N ALA A 9 50.77 25.82 -28.80
CA ALA A 9 50.56 24.41 -28.61
C ALA A 9 49.38 24.21 -27.63
N ALA A 10 48.52 23.21 -27.93
CA ALA A 10 47.47 22.83 -26.98
C ALA A 10 48.10 22.30 -25.68
N MET A 11 47.61 22.78 -24.56
CA MET A 11 48.02 22.28 -23.23
C MET A 11 47.46 20.86 -23.03
N ILE A 12 48.29 20.00 -22.44
CA ILE A 12 47.87 18.66 -22.03
C ILE A 12 47.03 18.80 -20.78
N LYS A 13 45.84 18.23 -20.81
CA LYS A 13 44.93 18.16 -19.65
C LYS A 13 45.18 16.85 -18.88
N PRO A 14 44.92 16.87 -17.53
CA PRO A 14 45.15 15.66 -16.71
C PRO A 14 44.27 14.46 -17.12
N GLY A 15 43.02 14.70 -17.51
CA GLY A 15 42.08 13.63 -17.86
C GLY A 15 41.76 12.69 -16.69
N THR A 16 41.95 13.15 -15.45
CA THR A 16 41.73 12.37 -14.23
C THR A 16 40.37 12.73 -13.59
N PRO A 17 39.68 11.75 -12.97
CA PRO A 17 38.44 12.03 -12.27
C PRO A 17 38.67 12.81 -10.98
N LEU A 18 37.74 13.70 -10.65
CA LEU A 18 37.71 14.45 -9.40
C LEU A 18 36.32 14.36 -8.80
N TYR A 19 36.22 13.94 -7.54
CA TYR A 19 34.93 13.69 -6.83
C TYR A 19 33.97 12.78 -7.62
N GLY A 20 34.51 11.78 -8.33
CA GLY A 20 33.73 10.86 -9.16
C GLY A 20 33.30 11.40 -10.54
N VAL A 21 33.59 12.66 -10.85
CA VAL A 21 33.33 13.26 -12.17
C VAL A 21 34.46 12.91 -13.14
N THR A 22 34.11 12.29 -14.26
CA THR A 22 35.06 11.94 -15.31
C THR A 22 35.74 13.22 -15.85
N ASP A 23 37.09 13.19 -15.99
CA ASP A 23 37.90 14.34 -16.38
C ASP A 23 37.70 15.59 -15.49
N GLY A 24 37.29 15.36 -14.22
CA GLY A 24 36.95 16.42 -13.28
C GLY A 24 38.11 17.36 -12.94
N GLU A 25 39.37 16.91 -13.12
CA GLU A 25 40.58 17.77 -12.96
C GLU A 25 40.90 18.60 -14.21
N ASP A 26 40.17 18.42 -15.32
CA ASP A 26 40.36 19.22 -16.51
C ASP A 26 39.94 20.67 -16.26
N PRO A 27 40.73 21.67 -16.70
CA PRO A 27 40.43 23.07 -16.50
C PRO A 27 39.02 23.44 -17.01
N LEU A 28 38.22 24.08 -16.16
CA LEU A 28 36.86 24.55 -16.44
C LEU A 28 35.86 23.43 -16.74
N ARG A 29 36.15 22.17 -16.39
CA ARG A 29 35.15 21.12 -16.35
C ARG A 29 34.13 21.44 -15.23
N VAL A 30 32.88 21.60 -15.59
CA VAL A 30 31.78 21.87 -14.66
C VAL A 30 30.69 20.86 -14.92
N GLU A 31 30.20 20.23 -13.87
CA GLU A 31 29.05 19.31 -13.88
C GLU A 31 28.16 19.65 -12.69
N VAL A 32 26.83 19.67 -12.90
CA VAL A 32 25.88 19.96 -11.83
C VAL A 32 25.66 18.68 -11.01
N PRO A 33 25.85 18.73 -9.67
CA PRO A 33 25.58 17.58 -8.84
C PRO A 33 24.09 17.25 -8.83
N GLU A 34 23.75 15.97 -9.06
CA GLU A 34 22.38 15.49 -9.04
C GLU A 34 22.28 14.01 -8.61
N PHE A 35 21.09 13.61 -8.17
CA PHE A 35 20.71 12.19 -8.14
C PHE A 35 20.13 11.80 -9.50
N SER A 36 20.88 11.07 -10.30
CA SER A 36 20.43 10.54 -11.59
C SER A 36 19.37 9.46 -11.45
N VAL A 37 19.38 8.73 -10.33
CA VAL A 37 18.28 7.83 -9.89
C VAL A 37 17.87 8.25 -8.49
N ARG A 38 16.55 8.44 -8.31
CA ARG A 38 15.92 8.79 -7.04
C ARG A 38 14.49 8.24 -7.03
N SER A 39 14.34 7.01 -6.57
CA SER A 39 13.03 6.36 -6.54
C SER A 39 12.70 5.87 -5.13
N ILE A 40 11.41 5.85 -4.83
CA ILE A 40 10.88 5.39 -3.54
C ILE A 40 9.57 4.64 -3.76
N ARG A 41 9.40 3.51 -3.04
CA ARG A 41 8.16 2.72 -3.03
C ARG A 41 7.91 2.14 -1.65
N GLN A 42 6.71 1.65 -1.43
CA GLN A 42 6.31 1.02 -0.16
C GLN A 42 5.93 -0.46 -0.31
N SER A 43 5.79 -1.13 0.84
CA SER A 43 5.39 -2.54 0.95
C SER A 43 3.89 -2.74 1.17
N THR A 44 3.18 -1.75 1.71
CA THR A 44 1.75 -1.90 2.08
C THR A 44 1.02 -0.56 2.18
N PRO A 45 -0.21 -0.45 1.61
CA PRO A 45 -1.09 0.69 1.80
C PRO A 45 -2.04 0.52 3.00
N VAL A 46 -1.89 -0.54 3.81
CA VAL A 46 -2.82 -0.86 4.90
C VAL A 46 -2.65 0.09 6.07
N PRO A 47 -3.73 0.68 6.61
CA PRO A 47 -3.65 1.61 7.74
C PRO A 47 -3.10 0.94 9.01
N GLY A 48 -2.39 1.72 9.82
CA GLY A 48 -1.88 1.31 11.12
C GLY A 48 -0.85 0.18 11.11
N THR A 49 -0.37 -0.25 9.94
CA THR A 49 0.61 -1.34 9.85
C THR A 49 2.04 -0.82 9.69
N THR A 50 3.02 -1.66 10.04
CA THR A 50 4.42 -1.39 9.72
C THR A 50 4.61 -1.47 8.21
N ASN A 51 5.10 -0.39 7.63
CA ASN A 51 5.31 -0.21 6.20
C ASN A 51 6.80 -0.07 5.91
N THR A 52 7.33 -0.95 5.08
CA THR A 52 8.73 -0.86 4.64
C THR A 52 8.81 0.00 3.38
N LEU A 53 9.59 1.06 3.46
CA LEU A 53 9.93 1.93 2.34
C LEU A 53 11.24 1.47 1.71
N TYR A 54 11.25 1.34 0.39
CA TYR A 54 12.42 0.95 -0.40
C TYR A 54 12.85 2.14 -1.23
N VAL A 55 14.12 2.52 -1.12
CA VAL A 55 14.71 3.68 -1.78
C VAL A 55 15.88 3.25 -2.64
N THR A 56 15.99 3.82 -3.84
CA THR A 56 17.17 3.69 -4.71
C THR A 56 17.67 5.07 -5.08
N LEU A 57 18.94 5.34 -4.78
CA LEU A 57 19.62 6.57 -5.13
C LEU A 57 20.88 6.26 -5.95
N THR A 58 21.17 7.10 -6.94
CA THR A 58 22.46 7.11 -7.66
C THR A 58 22.87 8.57 -7.86
N ALA A 59 23.98 8.97 -7.29
CA ALA A 59 24.52 10.33 -7.47
C ALA A 59 25.56 10.33 -8.60
N ASN A 60 25.70 11.46 -9.28
CA ASN A 60 26.78 11.67 -10.27
C ASN A 60 28.08 12.24 -9.65
N TYR A 61 28.11 12.39 -8.32
CA TYR A 61 29.27 12.79 -7.52
C TYR A 61 29.53 11.75 -6.41
N ASP A 62 30.79 11.65 -5.99
CA ASP A 62 31.16 10.90 -4.80
C ASP A 62 30.62 11.65 -3.55
N LEU A 63 29.86 10.97 -2.72
CA LEU A 63 29.45 11.49 -1.40
C LEU A 63 30.36 10.84 -0.34
N GLY A 64 31.30 11.61 0.19
CA GLY A 64 32.17 11.13 1.27
C GLY A 64 31.39 10.83 2.55
N SER A 65 32.00 10.11 3.49
CA SER A 65 31.34 9.65 4.73
C SER A 65 30.79 10.78 5.64
N GLN A 66 31.26 12.02 5.45
CA GLN A 66 30.78 13.20 6.16
C GLN A 66 29.63 13.92 5.43
N SER A 67 29.28 13.50 4.21
CA SER A 67 28.13 14.02 3.47
C SER A 67 26.82 13.71 4.21
N THR A 68 25.79 14.48 3.89
CA THR A 68 24.45 14.29 4.45
C THR A 68 23.44 14.19 3.32
N ILE A 69 22.60 13.16 3.34
CA ILE A 69 21.45 12.99 2.43
C ILE A 69 20.20 13.26 3.23
N THR A 70 19.34 14.15 2.76
CA THR A 70 18.09 14.49 3.44
C THR A 70 16.91 14.16 2.54
N MET A 71 16.01 13.28 2.99
CA MET A 71 14.70 13.09 2.41
C MET A 71 13.67 13.87 3.22
N THR A 72 12.78 14.58 2.54
CA THR A 72 11.71 15.38 3.14
C THR A 72 10.36 15.01 2.56
N GLY A 73 9.30 15.36 3.27
CA GLY A 73 7.93 15.13 2.79
C GLY A 73 7.37 13.73 3.07
N LEU A 74 8.04 12.88 3.87
CA LEU A 74 7.52 11.58 4.32
C LEU A 74 6.45 11.77 5.41
N THR A 75 5.47 12.63 5.15
CA THR A 75 4.45 13.06 6.11
C THR A 75 3.36 12.01 6.34
N GLY A 76 2.70 12.06 7.51
CA GLY A 76 1.56 11.23 7.87
C GLY A 76 1.92 9.87 8.48
N SER A 77 3.20 9.57 8.67
CA SER A 77 3.62 8.41 9.46
C SER A 77 3.35 8.63 10.95
N GLN A 78 2.99 7.54 11.65
CA GLN A 78 2.85 7.55 13.11
C GLN A 78 4.16 7.21 13.86
N THR A 79 5.22 6.92 13.12
CA THR A 79 6.54 6.65 13.71
C THR A 79 7.04 7.87 14.46
N GLN A 80 7.35 7.71 15.74
CA GLN A 80 7.86 8.79 16.60
C GLN A 80 9.29 9.20 16.20
N ASP A 81 9.67 10.42 16.56
CA ASP A 81 11.03 10.92 16.36
C ASP A 81 12.07 9.97 16.92
N THR A 82 13.12 9.71 16.17
CA THR A 82 14.24 8.90 16.62
C THR A 82 15.55 9.30 15.95
N GLY A 83 16.61 9.34 16.74
CA GLY A 83 17.97 9.54 16.21
C GLY A 83 18.61 8.27 15.63
N MET A 84 17.90 7.12 15.68
CA MET A 84 18.43 5.81 15.30
C MET A 84 17.35 4.97 14.58
N LEU A 85 16.77 5.49 13.49
CA LEU A 85 15.92 4.70 12.63
C LEU A 85 16.79 3.67 11.89
N ASP A 86 16.47 2.38 12.03
CA ASP A 86 17.21 1.31 11.36
C ASP A 86 17.13 1.44 9.84
N ILE A 87 18.29 1.48 9.19
CA ILE A 87 18.42 1.51 7.74
C ILE A 87 19.06 0.19 7.28
N LEU A 88 18.30 -0.58 6.52
CA LEU A 88 18.75 -1.82 5.91
C LEU A 88 19.38 -1.49 4.55
N ASP A 89 20.70 -1.57 4.46
CA ASP A 89 21.40 -1.46 3.19
C ASP A 89 21.27 -2.77 2.42
N GLN A 90 20.68 -2.70 1.23
CA GLN A 90 20.47 -3.82 0.32
C GLN A 90 21.54 -3.87 -0.80
N THR A 91 22.60 -3.08 -0.67
CA THR A 91 23.71 -3.00 -1.62
C THR A 91 24.84 -3.93 -1.16
N SER A 92 25.54 -4.54 -2.08
CA SER A 92 26.68 -5.42 -1.75
C SER A 92 27.88 -4.71 -1.11
N SER A 93 27.91 -3.38 -1.17
CA SER A 93 28.98 -2.53 -0.60
C SER A 93 28.38 -1.39 0.21
N SER A 94 27.96 -1.65 1.42
CA SER A 94 27.36 -0.67 2.37
C SER A 94 27.50 0.80 1.99
N CYS A 95 26.52 1.33 1.23
CA CYS A 95 26.55 2.72 0.74
C CYS A 95 26.15 3.73 1.81
N LEU A 96 25.35 3.33 2.81
CA LEU A 96 24.90 4.19 3.90
C LEU A 96 25.26 3.61 5.27
N ALA A 97 25.29 4.46 6.28
CA ALA A 97 25.34 4.06 7.68
C ALA A 97 24.03 3.32 8.05
N GLY A 98 24.11 2.36 8.96
CA GLY A 98 22.97 1.50 9.35
C GLY A 98 21.88 2.20 10.14
N ALA A 99 21.97 3.52 10.39
CA ALA A 99 20.96 4.28 11.10
C ALA A 99 20.78 5.69 10.50
N GLY A 100 19.54 6.18 10.57
CA GLY A 100 19.14 7.52 10.16
C GLY A 100 18.49 8.32 11.29
N ILE A 101 18.45 9.63 11.16
CA ILE A 101 17.70 10.51 12.06
C ILE A 101 16.34 10.78 11.42
N TRP A 102 15.30 10.33 12.11
CA TRP A 102 13.91 10.47 11.66
C TRP A 102 13.16 11.47 12.52
N THR A 103 12.35 12.33 11.87
CA THR A 103 11.34 13.15 12.53
C THR A 103 9.94 12.84 12.00
N GLN A 104 8.95 12.82 12.87
CA GLN A 104 7.53 12.59 12.50
C GLN A 104 6.99 13.70 11.57
N ALA A 105 7.68 14.85 11.50
CA ALA A 105 7.39 15.89 10.51
C ALA A 105 7.61 15.41 9.07
N GLY A 106 8.30 14.29 8.88
CA GLY A 106 8.52 13.66 7.58
C GLY A 106 9.93 13.85 7.02
N ASP A 107 10.90 14.13 7.89
CA ASP A 107 12.30 14.27 7.48
C ASP A 107 13.12 13.06 7.90
N LEU A 108 13.92 12.53 6.98
CA LEU A 108 14.88 11.48 7.23
C LEU A 108 16.27 11.92 6.79
N VAL A 109 17.20 12.00 7.73
CA VAL A 109 18.59 12.38 7.50
C VAL A 109 19.47 11.14 7.54
N LEU A 110 20.21 10.90 6.47
CA LEU A 110 21.07 9.75 6.27
C LEU A 110 22.52 10.20 6.06
N ARG A 111 23.45 9.31 6.37
CA ARG A 111 24.88 9.52 6.10
C ARG A 111 25.43 8.36 5.27
N PRO A 112 26.32 8.63 4.31
CA PRO A 112 27.09 7.56 3.67
C PRO A 112 27.87 6.73 4.69
N GLY A 113 28.09 5.46 4.35
CA GLY A 113 28.92 4.55 5.15
C GLY A 113 30.39 5.02 5.20
N PRO A 114 31.28 4.33 5.94
CA PRO A 114 32.67 4.69 6.05
C PRO A 114 33.44 4.81 4.71
N GLY A 115 33.02 4.06 3.69
CA GLY A 115 33.57 4.11 2.32
C GLY A 115 32.97 5.21 1.43
N GLY A 116 31.99 5.96 1.94
CA GLY A 116 31.23 6.90 1.12
C GLY A 116 30.26 6.21 0.16
N MET A 117 29.59 7.00 -0.68
CA MET A 117 28.76 6.55 -1.79
C MET A 117 29.43 7.00 -3.09
N ALA A 118 29.91 6.03 -3.90
CA ALA A 118 30.63 6.33 -5.13
C ALA A 118 29.69 6.83 -6.23
N SER A 119 30.16 7.77 -7.02
CA SER A 119 29.49 8.29 -8.22
C SER A 119 29.06 7.16 -9.15
N GLY A 120 27.86 7.25 -9.72
CA GLY A 120 27.30 6.26 -10.65
C GLY A 120 26.89 4.93 -10.01
N SER A 121 27.17 4.73 -8.71
CA SER A 121 26.83 3.49 -8.02
C SER A 121 25.42 3.57 -7.42
N ALA A 122 24.60 2.52 -7.67
CA ALA A 122 23.26 2.47 -7.09
C ALA A 122 23.30 2.08 -5.61
N CYS A 123 22.79 2.93 -4.77
CA CYS A 123 22.55 2.70 -3.35
C CYS A 123 21.08 2.29 -3.14
N ARG A 124 20.84 1.09 -2.62
CA ARG A 124 19.50 0.55 -2.33
C ARG A 124 19.35 0.34 -0.85
N ILE A 125 18.36 0.98 -0.27
CA ILE A 125 18.07 0.88 1.16
C ILE A 125 16.60 0.57 1.42
N ALA A 126 16.33 0.08 2.62
CA ALA A 126 14.98 -0.06 3.15
C ALA A 126 14.94 0.44 4.60
N PHE A 127 13.81 1.01 4.99
CA PHE A 127 13.51 1.38 6.38
C PHE A 127 12.02 1.23 6.63
N SER A 128 11.64 1.10 7.89
CA SER A 128 10.23 0.87 8.25
C SER A 128 9.65 2.05 9.00
N LEU A 129 8.44 2.45 8.58
CA LEU A 129 7.62 3.44 9.25
C LEU A 129 6.25 2.86 9.57
N GLN A 130 5.54 3.44 10.53
CA GLN A 130 4.16 3.09 10.85
C GLN A 130 3.23 3.92 9.96
N ASN A 131 2.34 3.27 9.21
CA ASN A 131 1.32 3.97 8.42
C ASN A 131 0.34 4.75 9.29
N SER A 132 -0.31 5.75 8.71
CA SER A 132 -1.50 6.41 9.28
C SER A 132 -2.60 5.40 9.57
N ASP A 133 -3.45 5.65 10.57
CA ASP A 133 -4.68 4.88 10.84
C ASP A 133 -5.85 5.30 9.93
N SER A 134 -5.68 6.33 9.12
CA SER A 134 -6.71 6.89 8.24
C SER A 134 -6.23 6.98 6.80
N ASP A 135 -7.17 7.09 5.88
CA ASP A 135 -6.89 7.34 4.47
C ASP A 135 -5.94 8.51 4.28
N GLN A 136 -4.96 8.31 3.41
CA GLN A 136 -3.97 9.33 3.10
C GLN A 136 -3.49 9.16 1.65
N PRO A 137 -3.47 10.23 0.84
CA PRO A 137 -2.79 10.21 -0.44
C PRO A 137 -1.28 10.08 -0.23
N SER A 138 -0.56 9.51 -1.20
CA SER A 138 0.90 9.49 -1.15
C SER A 138 1.46 10.93 -1.14
N PRO A 139 2.26 11.31 -0.12
CA PRO A 139 2.84 12.66 -0.06
C PRO A 139 3.90 12.88 -1.14
N SER A 140 4.18 14.12 -1.50
CA SER A 140 5.35 14.46 -2.33
C SER A 140 6.62 14.30 -1.51
N VAL A 141 7.49 13.38 -1.93
CA VAL A 141 8.76 13.10 -1.25
C VAL A 141 9.90 13.68 -2.08
N GLN A 142 10.80 14.39 -1.43
CA GLN A 142 11.95 15.03 -2.07
C GLN A 142 13.26 14.57 -1.43
N VAL A 143 14.36 14.65 -2.19
CA VAL A 143 15.69 14.30 -1.72
C VAL A 143 16.71 15.37 -2.12
N SER A 144 17.66 15.64 -1.22
CA SER A 144 18.80 16.53 -1.42
C SER A 144 20.05 15.97 -0.75
N ALA A 145 21.23 16.52 -1.04
CA ALA A 145 22.43 16.16 -0.31
C ALA A 145 23.40 17.35 -0.15
N GLU A 146 24.09 17.40 0.99
CA GLU A 146 25.30 18.19 1.19
C GLU A 146 26.48 17.26 0.88
N ILE A 147 27.33 17.63 -0.08
CA ILE A 147 28.48 16.84 -0.52
C ILE A 147 29.71 17.29 0.25
N LYS A 148 30.35 16.34 0.93
CA LYS A 148 31.66 16.54 1.57
C LYS A 148 32.65 15.52 1.07
N ASP A 149 33.92 15.86 0.99
CA ASP A 149 35.00 14.90 0.71
C ASP A 149 35.25 13.97 1.92
N GLY A 150 36.16 13.01 1.76
CA GLY A 150 36.54 12.08 2.82
C GLY A 150 37.17 12.74 4.06
N SER A 151 37.60 13.99 3.94
CA SER A 151 38.19 14.82 5.03
C SER A 151 37.14 15.72 5.69
N GLY A 152 35.92 15.80 5.17
CA GLY A 152 34.84 16.61 5.67
C GLY A 152 34.78 18.03 5.09
N ASN A 153 35.58 18.35 4.06
CA ASN A 153 35.50 19.64 3.40
C ASN A 153 34.25 19.69 2.50
N ALA A 154 33.58 20.84 2.48
CA ALA A 154 32.43 21.05 1.60
C ALA A 154 32.90 21.07 0.13
N VAL A 155 32.24 20.22 -0.70
CA VAL A 155 32.46 20.15 -2.15
C VAL A 155 31.33 20.85 -2.90
N GLY A 156 30.08 20.68 -2.44
CA GLY A 156 28.90 21.26 -3.07
C GLY A 156 27.63 20.71 -2.49
N GLU A 157 26.54 20.83 -3.24
CA GLU A 157 25.24 20.30 -2.85
C GLU A 157 24.50 19.69 -4.05
N ILE A 158 23.72 18.65 -3.81
CA ILE A 158 22.67 18.18 -4.72
C ILE A 158 21.38 18.89 -4.33
N ALA A 159 20.86 19.71 -5.26
CA ALA A 159 19.65 20.46 -5.03
C ALA A 159 18.45 19.51 -4.77
N GLN A 160 17.51 19.98 -3.96
CA GLN A 160 16.30 19.25 -3.64
C GLN A 160 15.50 18.91 -4.92
N SER A 161 15.10 17.66 -5.06
CA SER A 161 14.37 17.16 -6.21
C SER A 161 13.36 16.09 -5.81
N GLU A 162 12.24 16.03 -6.53
CA GLU A 162 11.17 15.07 -6.24
C GLU A 162 11.60 13.63 -6.56
N MET A 163 11.24 12.69 -5.69
CA MET A 163 11.51 11.28 -5.88
C MET A 163 10.47 10.63 -6.79
N ALA A 164 10.92 9.78 -7.71
CA ALA A 164 10.04 9.02 -8.58
C ALA A 164 9.28 7.96 -7.79
N LYS A 165 7.95 7.93 -7.99
CA LYS A 165 7.02 6.96 -7.43
C LYS A 165 6.62 5.96 -8.52
N PRO A 166 6.31 4.68 -8.19
CA PRO A 166 5.98 3.68 -9.19
C PRO A 166 4.58 3.87 -9.82
N GLY A 167 3.61 4.45 -9.10
CA GLY A 167 2.23 4.59 -9.58
C GLY A 167 1.56 3.25 -9.86
N MET A 168 1.91 2.18 -9.13
CA MET A 168 1.36 0.85 -9.36
C MET A 168 0.36 0.46 -8.28
N GLU A 169 -0.61 -0.35 -8.67
CA GLU A 169 -1.57 -0.96 -7.76
C GLU A 169 -0.88 -1.91 -6.77
N LEU A 170 -1.39 -1.94 -5.53
CA LEU A 170 -1.03 -2.93 -4.52
C LEU A 170 -2.28 -3.35 -3.73
N TYR A 171 -2.58 -4.64 -3.71
CA TYR A 171 -3.77 -5.23 -3.08
C TYR A 171 -5.12 -4.65 -3.60
N GLY A 172 -5.15 -4.15 -4.85
CA GLY A 172 -6.34 -3.51 -5.41
C GLY A 172 -6.44 -2.01 -5.15
N VAL A 173 -5.50 -1.44 -4.39
CA VAL A 173 -5.43 0.00 -4.13
C VAL A 173 -4.64 0.66 -5.26
N GLU A 174 -5.28 1.59 -5.97
CA GLU A 174 -4.62 2.43 -6.99
C GLU A 174 -3.45 3.20 -6.36
N ASP A 175 -2.31 3.24 -7.06
CA ASP A 175 -1.05 3.82 -6.56
C ASP A 175 -0.62 3.26 -5.18
N GLY A 176 -1.07 2.06 -4.84
CA GLY A 176 -0.83 1.42 -3.55
C GLY A 176 0.65 1.15 -3.25
N THR A 177 1.52 1.17 -4.27
CA THR A 177 2.98 1.06 -4.11
C THR A 177 3.67 2.39 -3.83
N ASP A 178 2.96 3.53 -3.94
CA ASP A 178 3.53 4.85 -3.70
C ASP A 178 3.76 5.09 -2.20
N PRO A 179 4.85 5.77 -1.82
CA PRO A 179 5.24 5.90 -0.42
C PRO A 179 4.14 6.54 0.43
N LEU A 180 3.84 5.92 1.57
CA LEU A 180 2.86 6.37 2.56
C LEU A 180 1.45 6.61 1.99
N LYS A 181 1.12 6.03 0.82
CA LYS A 181 -0.28 5.88 0.39
C LYS A 181 -0.97 4.94 1.37
N VAL A 182 -2.06 5.39 1.98
CA VAL A 182 -2.88 4.58 2.90
C VAL A 182 -4.33 4.60 2.44
N ALA A 183 -4.96 3.43 2.41
CA ALA A 183 -6.38 3.28 2.10
C ALA A 183 -7.06 2.39 3.15
N LEU A 184 -8.15 2.86 3.73
CA LEU A 184 -8.97 2.06 4.65
C LEU A 184 -9.70 0.97 3.88
N PRO A 185 -9.56 -0.31 4.28
CA PRO A 185 -10.33 -1.37 3.65
C PRO A 185 -11.83 -1.23 3.99
N GLU A 186 -12.67 -1.18 2.94
CA GLU A 186 -14.11 -1.05 3.11
C GLU A 186 -14.90 -1.74 1.99
N PHE A 187 -16.19 -2.01 2.27
CA PHE A 187 -17.16 -2.31 1.22
C PHE A 187 -17.85 -1.02 0.75
N GLY A 188 -17.55 -0.57 -0.46
CA GLY A 188 -18.23 0.57 -1.10
C GLY A 188 -19.68 0.24 -1.45
N ILE A 189 -19.97 -1.03 -1.86
CA ILE A 189 -21.33 -1.56 -1.99
C ILE A 189 -21.51 -2.69 -0.97
N LYS A 190 -22.59 -2.63 -0.18
CA LYS A 190 -22.96 -3.62 0.85
C LYS A 190 -24.49 -3.62 1.04
N SER A 191 -25.18 -4.30 0.14
CA SER A 191 -26.65 -4.36 0.18
C SER A 191 -27.14 -5.80 0.30
N ILE A 192 -28.34 -5.96 0.90
CA ILE A 192 -29.00 -7.26 1.08
C ILE A 192 -30.50 -7.10 0.89
N GLN A 193 -31.11 -8.06 0.18
CA GLN A 193 -32.54 -8.14 -0.04
C GLN A 193 -33.02 -9.57 0.02
N GLN A 194 -34.33 -9.77 0.14
CA GLN A 194 -34.98 -11.07 0.15
C GLN A 194 -36.03 -11.21 -0.96
N SER A 195 -36.37 -12.46 -1.27
CA SER A 195 -37.37 -12.80 -2.29
C SER A 195 -38.80 -12.84 -1.76
N THR A 196 -39.02 -13.13 -0.46
CA THR A 196 -40.34 -13.29 0.14
C THR A 196 -40.37 -13.01 1.63
N PRO A 197 -41.36 -12.24 2.14
CA PRO A 197 -41.61 -12.05 3.56
C PRO A 197 -42.58 -13.11 4.16
N VAL A 198 -42.93 -14.16 3.42
CA VAL A 198 -43.93 -15.15 3.88
C VAL A 198 -43.35 -16.03 4.99
N SER A 199 -44.05 -16.10 6.11
CA SER A 199 -43.71 -16.92 7.29
C SER A 199 -43.48 -18.38 6.92
N GLY A 200 -42.40 -19.00 7.38
CA GLY A 200 -42.01 -20.38 7.15
C GLY A 200 -41.64 -20.75 5.71
N ALA A 201 -41.68 -19.79 4.78
CA ALA A 201 -41.30 -20.01 3.39
C ALA A 201 -39.78 -20.15 3.22
N ASN A 202 -39.38 -20.86 2.19
CA ASN A 202 -37.99 -20.81 1.71
C ASN A 202 -37.74 -19.46 1.04
N ASN A 203 -36.77 -18.73 1.51
CA ASN A 203 -36.48 -17.33 1.17
C ASN A 203 -35.09 -17.22 0.60
N THR A 204 -34.97 -16.75 -0.65
CA THR A 204 -33.70 -16.48 -1.27
C THR A 204 -33.24 -15.06 -0.87
N LEU A 205 -32.08 -14.99 -0.23
CA LEU A 205 -31.39 -13.76 0.09
C LEU A 205 -30.38 -13.44 -1.00
N THR A 206 -30.34 -12.19 -1.42
CA THR A 206 -29.39 -11.66 -2.41
C THR A 206 -28.55 -10.59 -1.74
N VAL A 207 -27.24 -10.81 -1.72
CA VAL A 207 -26.23 -9.90 -1.17
C VAL A 207 -25.41 -9.32 -2.33
N THR A 208 -25.20 -8.01 -2.37
CA THR A 208 -24.30 -7.37 -3.33
C THR A 208 -23.19 -6.66 -2.57
N LEU A 209 -21.95 -7.02 -2.91
CA LEU A 209 -20.74 -6.48 -2.27
C LEU A 209 -19.78 -5.92 -3.32
N MET A 210 -19.05 -4.86 -2.97
CA MET A 210 -17.91 -4.35 -3.73
C MET A 210 -16.89 -3.80 -2.74
N ALA A 211 -15.72 -4.42 -2.65
CA ALA A 211 -14.63 -3.97 -1.79
C ALA A 211 -13.66 -3.08 -2.57
N ASN A 212 -12.97 -2.19 -1.85
CA ASN A 212 -11.87 -1.38 -2.40
C ASN A 212 -10.50 -2.06 -2.30
N TYR A 213 -10.46 -3.31 -1.78
CA TYR A 213 -9.29 -4.19 -1.75
C TYR A 213 -9.58 -5.50 -2.48
N HIS A 214 -8.55 -6.13 -3.01
CA HIS A 214 -8.66 -7.53 -3.45
C HIS A 214 -8.88 -8.43 -2.24
N LEU A 215 -9.91 -9.25 -2.28
CA LEU A 215 -10.07 -10.37 -1.35
C LEU A 215 -9.50 -11.61 -2.04
N GLY A 216 -8.22 -11.87 -1.83
CA GLY A 216 -7.53 -13.02 -2.43
C GLY A 216 -8.02 -14.35 -1.86
N SER A 217 -7.55 -15.45 -2.45
CA SER A 217 -7.87 -16.80 -1.98
C SER A 217 -7.63 -16.95 -0.48
N GLY A 218 -8.60 -17.55 0.22
CA GLY A 218 -8.57 -17.70 1.68
C GLY A 218 -9.12 -16.51 2.46
N SER A 219 -9.41 -15.36 1.83
CA SER A 219 -10.15 -14.27 2.48
C SER A 219 -11.53 -14.77 2.92
N ARG A 220 -12.03 -14.19 4.02
CA ARG A 220 -13.30 -14.57 4.63
C ARG A 220 -14.22 -13.36 4.69
N VAL A 221 -15.44 -13.51 4.19
CA VAL A 221 -16.51 -12.52 4.33
C VAL A 221 -17.56 -13.07 5.26
N THR A 222 -17.91 -12.31 6.29
CA THR A 222 -18.92 -12.71 7.29
C THR A 222 -20.11 -11.77 7.20
N VAL A 223 -21.26 -12.31 6.85
CA VAL A 223 -22.56 -11.63 6.97
C VAL A 223 -23.17 -12.04 8.31
N SER A 224 -23.47 -11.07 9.16
CA SER A 224 -23.93 -11.30 10.53
C SER A 224 -25.27 -10.62 10.79
N GLY A 225 -26.03 -11.17 11.74
CA GLY A 225 -27.31 -10.60 12.18
C GLY A 225 -28.52 -11.13 11.43
N LEU A 226 -28.40 -12.21 10.64
CA LEU A 226 -29.53 -12.88 9.97
C LEU A 226 -30.35 -13.71 10.98
N MET A 227 -30.85 -13.06 12.02
CA MET A 227 -31.57 -13.67 13.12
C MET A 227 -33.00 -14.06 12.75
N GLY A 228 -33.52 -15.11 13.40
CA GLY A 228 -34.90 -15.55 13.27
C GLY A 228 -35.15 -16.55 12.14
N SER A 229 -34.13 -16.90 11.34
CA SER A 229 -34.23 -17.99 10.37
C SER A 229 -34.45 -19.34 11.09
N GLN A 230 -35.26 -20.24 10.48
CA GLN A 230 -35.43 -21.60 10.93
C GLN A 230 -34.46 -22.61 10.29
N THR A 231 -33.61 -22.15 9.37
CA THR A 231 -32.58 -23.00 8.77
C THR A 231 -31.58 -23.43 9.84
N ALA A 232 -31.46 -24.76 10.04
CA ALA A 232 -30.48 -25.33 10.97
C ALA A 232 -29.03 -25.02 10.54
N ASP A 233 -28.10 -25.14 11.49
CA ASP A 233 -26.65 -24.98 11.22
C ASP A 233 -26.23 -25.88 10.04
N ALA A 234 -25.43 -25.34 9.15
CA ALA A 234 -24.92 -26.02 7.97
C ALA A 234 -23.47 -25.62 7.66
N ALA A 235 -22.55 -26.57 7.73
CA ALA A 235 -21.16 -26.37 7.32
C ALA A 235 -21.02 -26.13 5.81
N HIS A 236 -22.03 -26.48 5.02
CA HIS A 236 -22.04 -26.39 3.56
C HIS A 236 -23.39 -25.88 3.06
N LEU A 237 -23.83 -24.70 3.49
CA LEU A 237 -25.02 -24.06 2.92
C LEU A 237 -24.74 -23.73 1.46
N ALA A 238 -25.62 -24.15 0.55
CA ALA A 238 -25.46 -23.85 -0.88
C ALA A 238 -25.46 -22.32 -1.12
N VAL A 239 -24.49 -21.85 -1.85
CA VAL A 239 -24.30 -20.45 -2.22
C VAL A 239 -23.98 -20.37 -3.71
N GLU A 240 -24.54 -19.38 -4.38
CA GLU A 240 -24.15 -19.00 -5.75
C GLU A 240 -23.56 -17.62 -5.71
N SER A 241 -22.43 -17.41 -6.39
CA SER A 241 -21.80 -16.08 -6.48
C SER A 241 -21.40 -15.77 -7.92
N THR A 242 -21.43 -14.49 -8.27
CA THR A 242 -20.94 -14.03 -9.58
C THR A 242 -19.53 -14.54 -9.80
N SER A 243 -19.27 -15.24 -10.91
CA SER A 243 -17.95 -15.79 -11.27
C SER A 243 -17.33 -16.69 -10.20
N ASP A 244 -18.14 -17.37 -9.39
CA ASP A 244 -17.72 -18.28 -8.31
C ASP A 244 -16.72 -17.70 -7.32
N VAL A 245 -16.79 -16.38 -7.11
CA VAL A 245 -15.86 -15.61 -6.22
C VAL A 245 -15.75 -16.24 -4.83
N PHE A 246 -16.86 -16.76 -4.27
CA PHE A 246 -16.93 -17.37 -2.94
C PHE A 246 -17.14 -18.89 -2.96
N GLY A 247 -16.87 -19.55 -4.09
CA GLY A 247 -17.17 -20.96 -4.24
C GLY A 247 -18.67 -21.25 -4.26
N THR A 248 -19.07 -22.49 -3.93
CA THR A 248 -20.47 -22.97 -4.02
C THR A 248 -21.11 -23.21 -2.66
N THR A 249 -20.39 -23.02 -1.57
CA THR A 249 -20.90 -23.25 -0.21
C THR A 249 -20.37 -22.19 0.78
N GLY A 250 -21.19 -21.92 1.83
CA GLY A 250 -20.80 -21.11 2.98
C GLY A 250 -21.12 -21.84 4.29
N GLU A 251 -20.51 -21.41 5.37
CA GLU A 251 -20.76 -21.91 6.72
C GLU A 251 -21.89 -21.09 7.36
N TRP A 252 -23.01 -21.73 7.65
CA TRP A 252 -24.19 -21.10 8.27
C TRP A 252 -24.31 -21.50 9.73
N MET A 253 -24.50 -20.52 10.61
CA MET A 253 -24.76 -20.68 12.05
C MET A 253 -26.07 -19.99 12.44
N GLN A 254 -27.12 -20.77 12.70
CA GLN A 254 -28.45 -20.30 13.01
C GLN A 254 -28.49 -19.45 14.29
N SER A 255 -27.83 -19.92 15.35
CA SER A 255 -27.87 -19.30 16.68
C SER A 255 -27.29 -17.88 16.71
N SER A 256 -26.31 -17.58 15.86
CA SER A 256 -25.69 -16.27 15.71
C SER A 256 -26.19 -15.49 14.49
N GLY A 257 -26.96 -16.14 13.61
CA GLY A 257 -27.39 -15.56 12.34
C GLY A 257 -26.22 -15.18 11.45
N GLN A 258 -25.17 -16.02 11.40
CA GLN A 258 -23.97 -15.75 10.64
C GLN A 258 -23.83 -16.67 9.42
N LEU A 259 -23.45 -16.07 8.30
CA LEU A 259 -22.98 -16.78 7.11
C LEU A 259 -21.53 -16.38 6.84
N VAL A 260 -20.63 -17.35 6.82
CA VAL A 260 -19.23 -17.15 6.48
C VAL A 260 -18.98 -17.68 5.06
N LEU A 261 -18.46 -16.83 4.20
CA LEU A 261 -18.09 -17.09 2.83
C LEU A 261 -16.56 -17.08 2.71
N HIS A 262 -16.01 -18.04 1.98
CA HIS A 262 -14.57 -18.12 1.71
C HIS A 262 -14.29 -17.74 0.26
N ALA A 263 -13.35 -16.83 0.05
CA ALA A 263 -12.90 -16.50 -1.29
C ALA A 263 -12.28 -17.73 -1.97
N ALA A 264 -12.72 -18.02 -3.18
CA ALA A 264 -12.35 -19.22 -3.92
C ALA A 264 -10.85 -19.24 -4.25
N ALA A 265 -10.28 -20.43 -4.32
CA ALA A 265 -8.89 -20.64 -4.73
C ALA A 265 -8.59 -20.16 -6.16
N SER A 266 -9.63 -20.02 -7.00
CA SER A 266 -9.55 -19.57 -8.39
C SER A 266 -9.36 -18.06 -8.58
N GLY A 267 -9.32 -17.24 -7.50
CA GLY A 267 -9.01 -15.82 -7.65
C GLY A 267 -9.67 -14.84 -6.68
N GLY A 268 -10.74 -15.21 -5.99
CA GLY A 268 -11.39 -14.31 -5.03
C GLY A 268 -12.05 -13.08 -5.66
N MET A 269 -12.27 -12.02 -4.87
CA MET A 269 -12.98 -10.80 -5.28
C MET A 269 -11.98 -9.70 -5.68
N VAL A 270 -12.14 -9.18 -6.90
CA VAL A 270 -11.32 -8.07 -7.39
C VAL A 270 -11.84 -6.74 -6.84
N ALA A 271 -10.93 -5.87 -6.39
CA ALA A 271 -11.26 -4.52 -5.91
C ALA A 271 -12.06 -3.74 -6.97
N GLY A 272 -13.05 -2.96 -6.51
CA GLY A 272 -13.90 -2.17 -7.40
C GLY A 272 -14.89 -2.97 -8.26
N SER A 273 -14.87 -4.32 -8.17
CA SER A 273 -15.81 -5.18 -8.91
C SER A 273 -16.96 -5.62 -8.01
N ALA A 274 -18.19 -5.45 -8.47
CA ALA A 274 -19.35 -5.88 -7.71
C ALA A 274 -19.54 -7.40 -7.83
N CYS A 275 -19.78 -8.07 -6.69
CA CYS A 275 -20.12 -9.48 -6.58
C CYS A 275 -21.53 -9.62 -6.02
N VAL A 276 -22.36 -10.43 -6.69
CA VAL A 276 -23.69 -10.81 -6.20
C VAL A 276 -23.61 -12.23 -5.66
N VAL A 277 -24.10 -12.41 -4.43
CA VAL A 277 -24.16 -13.70 -3.74
C VAL A 277 -25.61 -14.02 -3.42
N THR A 278 -26.06 -15.24 -3.74
CA THR A 278 -27.39 -15.72 -3.39
C THR A 278 -27.31 -17.00 -2.56
N PHE A 279 -28.20 -17.10 -1.57
CA PHE A 279 -28.37 -18.29 -0.72
C PHE A 279 -29.81 -18.33 -0.19
N SER A 280 -30.26 -19.49 0.27
CA SER A 280 -31.61 -19.66 0.76
C SER A 280 -31.65 -20.00 2.23
N LEU A 281 -32.54 -19.30 2.96
CA LEU A 281 -32.85 -19.55 4.36
C LEU A 281 -34.37 -19.74 4.50
N GLN A 282 -34.81 -20.48 5.51
CA GLN A 282 -36.21 -20.58 5.86
C GLN A 282 -36.61 -19.42 6.79
N ASN A 283 -37.66 -18.70 6.44
CA ASN A 283 -38.20 -17.59 7.26
C ASN A 283 -38.68 -18.08 8.62
N SER A 284 -38.79 -17.17 9.58
CA SER A 284 -39.46 -17.39 10.87
C SER A 284 -40.87 -17.95 10.69
N ALA A 285 -41.32 -18.79 11.62
CA ALA A 285 -42.71 -19.24 11.71
C ALA A 285 -43.66 -18.16 12.23
N THR A 286 -43.14 -17.11 12.82
CA THR A 286 -43.88 -16.00 13.44
C THR A 286 -43.43 -14.66 12.84
N ASN A 287 -44.32 -13.66 12.97
CA ASN A 287 -43.98 -12.33 12.51
C ASN A 287 -42.72 -11.78 13.25
N GLN A 288 -41.84 -11.23 12.49
CA GLN A 288 -40.67 -10.51 13.02
C GLN A 288 -40.38 -9.29 12.14
N ALA A 289 -39.74 -8.28 12.71
CA ALA A 289 -39.19 -7.19 11.94
C ALA A 289 -37.81 -7.59 11.37
N SER A 290 -37.46 -7.08 10.19
CA SER A 290 -36.18 -7.36 9.56
C SER A 290 -35.01 -7.02 10.50
N PRO A 291 -34.14 -7.99 10.83
CA PRO A 291 -33.03 -7.80 11.76
C PRO A 291 -31.97 -6.85 11.19
N SER A 292 -31.16 -6.25 12.06
CA SER A 292 -29.98 -5.50 11.63
C SER A 292 -28.90 -6.45 11.10
N VAL A 293 -28.53 -6.28 9.84
CA VAL A 293 -27.52 -7.11 9.18
C VAL A 293 -26.27 -6.30 8.93
N SER A 294 -25.12 -6.88 9.19
CA SER A 294 -23.80 -6.29 8.94
C SER A 294 -22.91 -7.24 8.14
N VAL A 295 -21.87 -6.69 7.51
CA VAL A 295 -20.85 -7.44 6.79
C VAL A 295 -19.46 -6.98 7.19
N SER A 296 -18.52 -7.93 7.31
CA SER A 296 -17.10 -7.70 7.57
C SER A 296 -16.25 -8.65 6.72
N ALA A 297 -14.95 -8.40 6.62
CA ALA A 297 -14.04 -9.34 5.96
C ALA A 297 -12.66 -9.40 6.62
N GLU A 298 -12.03 -10.57 6.52
CA GLU A 298 -10.59 -10.78 6.72
C GLU A 298 -9.96 -10.92 5.35
N ILE A 299 -8.92 -10.12 5.05
CA ILE A 299 -8.31 -10.02 3.73
C ILE A 299 -7.01 -10.80 3.69
N GLN A 300 -6.87 -11.68 2.70
CA GLN A 300 -5.61 -12.36 2.36
C GLN A 300 -5.19 -12.04 0.93
N ASP A 301 -3.89 -12.15 0.65
CA ASP A 301 -3.26 -11.79 -0.63
C ASP A 301 -3.29 -12.89 -1.71
N GLY A 302 -4.06 -13.92 -1.53
CA GLY A 302 -4.14 -15.04 -2.49
C GLY A 302 -3.02 -16.08 -2.39
N ILE A 303 -1.94 -15.80 -1.65
CA ILE A 303 -0.92 -16.79 -1.25
C ILE A 303 -0.98 -17.10 0.25
N GLY A 304 -1.96 -16.54 0.94
CA GLY A 304 -2.30 -16.87 2.33
C GLY A 304 -1.73 -15.91 3.38
N ASN A 305 -1.08 -14.82 2.99
CA ASN A 305 -0.66 -13.80 3.96
C ASN A 305 -1.85 -12.91 4.34
N SER A 306 -1.96 -12.57 5.61
CA SER A 306 -2.92 -11.58 6.08
C SER A 306 -2.53 -10.19 5.57
N VAL A 307 -3.46 -9.53 4.88
CA VAL A 307 -3.31 -8.15 4.42
C VAL A 307 -3.94 -7.19 5.43
N GLY A 308 -5.15 -7.50 5.90
CA GLY A 308 -5.90 -6.64 6.81
C GLY A 308 -7.34 -7.11 7.00
N SER A 309 -8.21 -6.21 7.41
CA SER A 309 -9.63 -6.52 7.60
C SER A 309 -10.53 -5.35 7.21
N ILE A 310 -11.74 -5.67 6.73
CA ILE A 310 -12.83 -4.72 6.59
C ILE A 310 -13.66 -4.81 7.86
N ALA A 311 -13.77 -3.70 8.58
CA ALA A 311 -14.55 -3.61 9.80
C ALA A 311 -16.05 -3.89 9.53
N ALA A 312 -16.75 -4.41 10.53
CA ALA A 312 -18.19 -4.68 10.42
C ALA A 312 -18.96 -3.39 10.11
N ALA A 313 -19.71 -3.40 9.02
CA ALA A 313 -20.52 -2.28 8.57
C ALA A 313 -21.97 -2.73 8.29
N ALA A 314 -22.94 -1.87 8.66
CA ALA A 314 -24.36 -2.15 8.42
C ALA A 314 -24.64 -2.28 6.91
N MET A 315 -25.40 -3.29 6.54
CA MET A 315 -25.84 -3.50 5.17
C MET A 315 -27.04 -2.63 4.83
N ILE A 316 -27.10 -2.16 3.59
CA ILE A 316 -28.20 -1.36 3.07
C ILE A 316 -29.35 -2.31 2.68
N LYS A 317 -30.54 -2.03 3.23
CA LYS A 317 -31.77 -2.75 2.90
C LYS A 317 -32.58 -1.91 1.91
N PRO A 318 -33.37 -2.55 0.99
CA PRO A 318 -34.09 -1.80 -0.04
C PRO A 318 -35.28 -1.00 0.49
N GLY A 319 -35.91 -1.41 1.61
CA GLY A 319 -37.09 -0.77 2.16
C GLY A 319 -38.35 -0.89 1.27
N ASN A 320 -38.32 -1.71 0.22
CA ASN A 320 -39.40 -1.85 -0.74
C ASN A 320 -40.47 -2.83 -0.27
N ALA A 321 -41.73 -2.62 -0.68
CA ALA A 321 -42.82 -3.55 -0.42
C ALA A 321 -42.73 -4.77 -1.37
N VAL A 322 -42.99 -5.96 -0.83
CA VAL A 322 -43.14 -7.22 -1.57
C VAL A 322 -44.44 -7.89 -1.12
N TYR A 323 -45.26 -8.35 -2.07
CA TYR A 323 -46.58 -8.94 -1.83
C TYR A 323 -47.50 -8.13 -0.94
N GLY A 324 -47.39 -6.79 -0.98
CA GLY A 324 -48.17 -5.87 -0.14
C GLY A 324 -47.65 -5.67 1.29
N VAL A 325 -46.58 -6.37 1.67
CA VAL A 325 -45.93 -6.18 2.97
C VAL A 325 -44.98 -5.00 2.85
N ALA A 326 -45.17 -3.97 3.68
CA ALA A 326 -44.27 -2.83 3.74
C ALA A 326 -42.87 -3.31 4.16
N LYS A 327 -41.82 -2.85 3.43
CA LYS A 327 -40.44 -3.34 3.60
C LYS A 327 -40.24 -4.84 3.38
N GLY A 328 -41.22 -5.53 2.75
CA GLY A 328 -41.17 -6.97 2.52
C GLY A 328 -39.98 -7.45 1.67
N ALA A 329 -39.18 -6.54 1.09
CA ALA A 329 -37.92 -6.86 0.45
C ALA A 329 -36.71 -6.83 1.41
N ASP A 330 -36.88 -6.36 2.64
CA ASP A 330 -35.81 -6.32 3.65
C ASP A 330 -35.57 -7.75 4.18
N PRO A 331 -34.31 -8.13 4.46
CA PRO A 331 -33.98 -9.51 4.80
C PRO A 331 -34.71 -9.98 6.06
N LEU A 332 -35.36 -11.14 6.00
CA LEU A 332 -36.07 -11.82 7.09
C LEU A 332 -37.14 -10.92 7.77
N GLU A 333 -37.80 -10.03 6.98
CA GLU A 333 -38.95 -9.24 7.40
C GLU A 333 -40.18 -10.12 7.65
#